data_185489f0dce4863bf8ff4409f63817e0
#
_entry.id   185489f0dce4863bf8ff4409f63817e0
#
_cell.length_a   1.000
_cell.length_b   1.000
_cell.length_c   1.000
_cell.angle_alpha   90.00
_cell.angle_beta   90.00
_cell.angle_gamma   90.00
#
_symmetry.space_group_name_H-M   'P 1'
#
loop_
_entity.id
_entity.type
_entity.pdbx_description
1 polymer ?
#
loop_
_entity_poly.entity_id
_entity_poly.type
_entity_poly.pdbx_seq_one_letter_code
_entity_poly.pdbx_strand_id
1 'polypeptide(L)'
;NPMNHKLGMTSVTFREKTIEEVAALAAKAGLSEIEWGGDRHVLPGDTDAVRRANEAMAKYGLVCPSYGSYYRFGDNDAAAFETICSTAKALGASTVRTWLGRRGSAVMPTEMRESILAEVRMLSDIAAKYGQTLAFEFHGKTLNDTGASSIAFLSECGKENVKTYWQPLSFS
;
A
#
# COMPACT_ATOMS: atom_id res chain seq x y z
N ASN A 1 -21.74 -11.45 18.94
CA ASN A 1 -20.30 -11.12 18.94
C ASN A 1 -20.14 -9.75 18.32
N PRO A 2 -19.70 -8.72 19.08
CA PRO A 2 -19.29 -7.49 18.44
C PRO A 2 -18.11 -7.81 17.55
N MET A 3 -18.23 -7.54 16.24
CA MET A 3 -17.10 -7.60 15.34
C MET A 3 -16.03 -6.64 15.87
N ASN A 4 -14.91 -7.19 16.28
CA ASN A 4 -13.78 -6.43 16.75
C ASN A 4 -13.16 -5.75 15.51
N HIS A 5 -13.69 -4.60 15.12
CA HIS A 5 -13.11 -3.79 14.08
C HIS A 5 -11.77 -3.27 14.61
N LYS A 6 -10.66 -3.85 14.13
CA LYS A 6 -9.34 -3.33 14.42
C LYS A 6 -9.22 -1.96 13.78
N LEU A 7 -9.05 -0.94 14.60
CA LEU A 7 -8.85 0.42 14.13
C LEU A 7 -7.36 0.67 13.88
N GLY A 8 -7.07 1.30 12.76
CA GLY A 8 -5.72 1.60 12.34
C GLY A 8 -5.50 3.07 12.03
N MET A 9 -4.22 3.44 11.87
CA MET A 9 -3.75 4.77 11.53
C MET A 9 -2.77 4.65 10.37
N THR A 10 -2.76 5.66 9.48
CA THR A 10 -1.70 5.80 8.48
C THR A 10 -0.67 6.81 8.97
N SER A 11 0.62 6.46 8.90
CA SER A 11 1.70 7.34 9.36
C SER A 11 1.83 8.62 8.54
N VAL A 12 1.38 8.60 7.28
CA VAL A 12 1.43 9.78 6.39
C VAL A 12 0.63 10.96 6.92
N THR A 13 -0.39 10.73 7.75
CA THR A 13 -1.16 11.79 8.40
C THR A 13 -0.31 12.62 9.36
N PHE A 14 0.79 12.06 9.85
CA PHE A 14 1.67 12.65 10.85
C PHE A 14 3.12 12.74 10.35
N ARG A 15 3.31 13.28 9.16
CA ARG A 15 4.63 13.36 8.50
C ARG A 15 5.69 14.09 9.29
N GLU A 16 5.29 15.04 10.16
CA GLU A 16 6.20 15.83 10.99
C GLU A 16 6.64 15.12 12.27
N LYS A 17 5.98 14.01 12.60
CA LYS A 17 6.30 13.22 13.81
C LYS A 17 7.32 12.13 13.50
N THR A 18 8.08 11.75 14.51
CA THR A 18 9.00 10.60 14.42
C THR A 18 8.24 9.28 14.42
N ILE A 19 8.91 8.21 14.04
CA ILE A 19 8.37 6.84 14.11
C ILE A 19 7.85 6.55 15.53
N GLU A 20 8.63 6.88 16.55
CA GLU A 20 8.30 6.63 17.95
C GLU A 20 7.08 7.45 18.40
N GLU A 21 7.01 8.68 17.97
CA GLU A 21 5.88 9.57 18.28
C GLU A 21 4.59 9.09 17.62
N VAL A 22 4.66 8.61 16.37
CA VAL A 22 3.49 8.06 15.66
C VAL A 22 2.98 6.82 16.38
N ALA A 23 3.86 5.91 16.75
CA ALA A 23 3.48 4.69 17.46
C ALA A 23 2.86 4.99 18.83
N ALA A 24 3.45 5.91 19.58
CA ALA A 24 2.90 6.36 20.86
C ALA A 24 1.52 7.00 20.72
N LEU A 25 1.32 7.79 19.67
CA LEU A 25 0.04 8.44 19.39
C LEU A 25 -1.04 7.41 19.05
N ALA A 26 -0.71 6.40 18.23
CA ALA A 26 -1.61 5.30 17.90
C ALA A 26 -2.04 4.54 19.16
N ALA A 27 -1.09 4.21 20.02
CA ALA A 27 -1.36 3.52 21.28
C ALA A 27 -2.26 4.37 22.20
N LYS A 28 -1.99 5.65 22.32
CA LYS A 28 -2.79 6.58 23.13
C LYS A 28 -4.22 6.70 22.62
N ALA A 29 -4.42 6.60 21.30
CA ALA A 29 -5.74 6.63 20.68
C ALA A 29 -6.46 5.29 20.76
N GLY A 30 -5.86 4.25 21.33
CA GLY A 30 -6.46 2.91 21.42
C GLY A 30 -6.45 2.14 20.10
N LEU A 31 -5.59 2.52 19.16
CA LEU A 31 -5.45 1.85 17.87
C LEU A 31 -4.56 0.63 17.99
N SER A 32 -4.77 -0.36 17.13
CA SER A 32 -4.00 -1.62 17.13
C SER A 32 -3.13 -1.81 15.88
N GLU A 33 -3.32 -0.98 14.86
CA GLU A 33 -2.64 -1.13 13.57
C GLU A 33 -2.06 0.19 13.09
N ILE A 34 -0.90 0.12 12.43
CA ILE A 34 -0.27 1.26 11.73
C ILE A 34 0.06 0.84 10.30
N GLU A 35 -0.32 1.66 9.32
CA GLU A 35 0.26 1.60 7.99
C GLU A 35 1.42 2.58 7.92
N TRP A 36 2.64 2.05 7.78
CA TRP A 36 3.82 2.90 7.60
C TRP A 36 3.91 3.38 6.15
N GLY A 37 4.17 4.68 5.98
CA GLY A 37 4.35 5.28 4.66
C GLY A 37 5.80 5.17 4.19
N GLY A 38 5.97 4.78 2.93
CA GLY A 38 7.27 4.65 2.29
C GLY A 38 7.85 5.96 1.76
N ASP A 39 7.15 7.07 1.95
CA ASP A 39 7.59 8.40 1.51
C ASP A 39 8.28 9.20 2.61
N ARG A 40 8.07 8.87 3.86
CA ARG A 40 8.56 9.68 4.99
C ARG A 40 9.16 8.87 6.13
N HIS A 41 8.35 8.01 6.78
CA HIS A 41 8.78 7.35 8.02
C HIS A 41 9.65 6.13 7.77
N VAL A 42 9.24 5.25 6.86
CA VAL A 42 9.97 4.03 6.55
C VAL A 42 10.17 3.95 5.03
N LEU A 43 11.22 4.60 4.54
CA LEU A 43 11.56 4.54 3.12
C LEU A 43 11.98 3.12 2.72
N PRO A 44 11.68 2.70 1.46
CA PRO A 44 12.11 1.39 1.00
C PRO A 44 13.64 1.20 1.16
N GLY A 45 14.03 0.09 1.76
CA GLY A 45 15.43 -0.25 1.98
C GLY A 45 16.08 0.41 3.19
N ASP A 46 15.37 1.26 3.92
CA ASP A 46 15.87 1.89 5.15
C ASP A 46 15.77 0.90 6.32
N THR A 47 16.80 0.11 6.51
CA THR A 47 16.83 -0.94 7.54
C THR A 47 16.79 -0.38 8.98
N ASP A 48 17.34 0.80 9.21
CA ASP A 48 17.27 1.45 10.51
C ASP A 48 15.83 1.89 10.83
N ALA A 49 15.14 2.50 9.88
CA ALA A 49 13.74 2.88 10.05
C ALA A 49 12.85 1.65 10.29
N VAL A 50 13.08 0.55 9.59
CA VAL A 50 12.37 -0.72 9.82
C VAL A 50 12.59 -1.22 11.24
N ARG A 51 13.82 -1.23 11.72
CA ARG A 51 14.15 -1.61 13.08
C ARG A 51 13.43 -0.76 14.11
N ARG A 52 13.49 0.56 13.95
CA ARG A 52 12.81 1.51 14.83
C ARG A 52 11.29 1.32 14.83
N ALA A 53 10.70 1.13 13.66
CA ALA A 53 9.27 0.88 13.52
C ALA A 53 8.85 -0.41 14.23
N ASN A 54 9.61 -1.49 14.05
CA ASN A 54 9.34 -2.77 14.69
C ASN A 54 9.49 -2.69 16.21
N GLU A 55 10.51 -2.02 16.71
CA GLU A 55 10.69 -1.80 18.15
C GLU A 55 9.54 -0.98 18.75
N ALA A 56 9.12 0.08 18.07
CA ALA A 56 8.01 0.92 18.53
C ALA A 56 6.68 0.15 18.50
N MET A 57 6.43 -0.63 17.45
CA MET A 57 5.23 -1.48 17.37
C MET A 57 5.21 -2.52 18.48
N ALA A 58 6.34 -3.16 18.75
CA ALA A 58 6.44 -4.16 19.82
C ALA A 58 6.17 -3.54 21.18
N LYS A 59 6.69 -2.34 21.42
CA LYS A 59 6.48 -1.61 22.68
C LYS A 59 5.01 -1.36 22.99
N TYR A 60 4.21 -1.08 21.97
CA TYR A 60 2.79 -0.70 22.13
C TYR A 60 1.80 -1.77 21.67
N GLY A 61 2.28 -2.96 21.32
CA GLY A 61 1.39 -4.03 20.85
C GLY A 61 0.70 -3.73 19.51
N LEU A 62 1.37 -3.00 18.62
CA LEU A 62 0.85 -2.61 17.30
C LEU A 62 1.34 -3.56 16.21
N VAL A 63 0.57 -3.66 15.13
CA VAL A 63 0.93 -4.41 13.93
C VAL A 63 0.83 -3.53 12.69
N CYS A 64 1.57 -3.91 11.64
CA CYS A 64 1.55 -3.22 10.34
C CYS A 64 0.97 -4.16 9.28
N PRO A 65 -0.33 -4.11 8.99
CA PRO A 65 -0.92 -5.00 8.00
C PRO A 65 -0.65 -4.57 6.55
N SER A 66 -0.36 -3.30 6.33
CA SER A 66 -0.16 -2.71 5.01
C SER A 66 0.99 -1.71 5.02
N TYR A 67 1.77 -1.72 3.93
CA TYR A 67 2.84 -0.75 3.69
C TYR A 67 2.43 0.19 2.55
N GLY A 68 2.38 1.48 2.83
CA GLY A 68 2.02 2.53 1.86
C GLY A 68 3.22 2.91 1.01
N SER A 69 3.50 2.18 -0.05
CA SER A 69 4.75 2.25 -0.79
C SER A 69 4.90 3.45 -1.72
N TYR A 70 3.82 4.08 -2.13
CA TYR A 70 3.79 5.12 -3.17
C TYR A 70 4.31 4.65 -4.55
N TYR A 71 4.55 3.37 -4.73
CA TYR A 71 4.91 2.85 -6.04
C TYR A 71 3.78 3.07 -7.04
N ARG A 72 4.13 3.60 -8.19
CA ARG A 72 3.17 3.87 -9.25
C ARG A 72 3.46 2.98 -10.46
N PHE A 73 2.52 2.09 -10.78
CA PHE A 73 2.64 1.28 -11.99
C PHE A 73 2.62 2.19 -13.23
N GLY A 74 3.50 1.91 -14.16
CA GLY A 74 3.88 2.78 -15.26
C GLY A 74 5.35 3.19 -15.16
N ASP A 75 5.93 3.17 -13.97
CA ASP A 75 7.33 3.53 -13.74
C ASP A 75 8.30 2.41 -14.19
N ASN A 76 7.83 1.18 -14.30
CA ASN A 76 8.59 0.01 -14.76
C ASN A 76 9.93 -0.18 -14.03
N ASP A 77 9.91 -0.11 -12.70
CA ASP A 77 11.10 -0.25 -11.86
C ASP A 77 10.98 -1.49 -10.95
N ALA A 78 11.26 -2.65 -11.52
CA ALA A 78 11.17 -3.92 -10.80
C ALA A 78 12.14 -4.00 -9.61
N ALA A 79 13.32 -3.41 -9.72
CA ALA A 79 14.29 -3.40 -8.62
C ALA A 79 13.78 -2.58 -7.43
N ALA A 80 13.24 -1.40 -7.69
CA ALA A 80 12.62 -0.57 -6.65
C ALA A 80 11.41 -1.29 -6.02
N PHE A 81 10.60 -1.95 -6.83
CA PHE A 81 9.44 -2.70 -6.36
C PHE A 81 9.84 -3.87 -5.46
N GLU A 82 10.89 -4.60 -5.80
CA GLU A 82 11.38 -5.69 -4.97
C GLU A 82 11.90 -5.19 -3.61
N THR A 83 12.58 -4.05 -3.57
CA THR A 83 12.99 -3.40 -2.33
C THR A 83 11.77 -3.03 -1.47
N ILE A 84 10.70 -2.55 -2.09
CA ILE A 84 9.43 -2.27 -1.42
C ILE A 84 8.85 -3.54 -0.79
N CYS A 85 8.81 -4.64 -1.54
CA CYS A 85 8.30 -5.92 -1.05
C CYS A 85 9.13 -6.44 0.14
N SER A 86 10.45 -6.35 0.05
CA SER A 86 11.36 -6.73 1.12
C SER A 86 11.14 -5.89 2.38
N THR A 87 11.00 -4.58 2.23
CA THR A 87 10.73 -3.65 3.34
C THR A 87 9.38 -3.96 3.99
N ALA A 88 8.33 -4.15 3.20
CA ALA A 88 7.01 -4.51 3.68
C ALA A 88 7.04 -5.81 4.48
N LYS A 89 7.75 -6.82 3.99
CA LYS A 89 7.91 -8.10 4.70
C LYS A 89 8.62 -7.93 6.04
N ALA A 90 9.66 -7.12 6.08
CA ALA A 90 10.39 -6.84 7.31
C ALA A 90 9.53 -6.14 8.36
N LEU A 91 8.53 -5.37 7.94
CA LEU A 91 7.52 -4.74 8.80
C LEU A 91 6.38 -5.69 9.19
N GLY A 92 6.33 -6.88 8.63
CA GLY A 92 5.23 -7.83 8.82
C GLY A 92 4.00 -7.54 7.97
N ALA A 93 4.09 -6.64 6.99
CA ALA A 93 2.97 -6.27 6.14
C ALA A 93 2.71 -7.32 5.05
N SER A 94 1.47 -7.80 4.99
CA SER A 94 1.02 -8.73 3.95
C SER A 94 0.38 -8.01 2.75
N THR A 95 0.21 -6.72 2.83
CA THR A 95 -0.36 -5.88 1.76
C THR A 95 0.59 -4.74 1.44
N VAL A 96 0.78 -4.49 0.15
CA VAL A 96 1.53 -3.35 -0.37
C VAL A 96 0.57 -2.46 -1.14
N ARG A 97 0.41 -1.23 -0.68
CA ARG A 97 -0.43 -0.23 -1.37
C ARG A 97 0.36 0.42 -2.50
N THR A 98 -0.27 0.53 -3.66
CA THR A 98 0.31 1.03 -4.91
C THR A 98 -0.69 1.88 -5.67
N TRP A 99 -0.25 2.52 -6.75
CA TRP A 99 -1.05 3.39 -7.60
C TRP A 99 -1.00 2.89 -9.05
N LEU A 100 -2.14 2.97 -9.76
CA LEU A 100 -2.27 2.55 -11.15
C LEU A 100 -2.12 3.72 -12.13
N GLY A 101 -0.89 4.07 -12.45
CA GLY A 101 -0.61 5.11 -13.44
C GLY A 101 -0.78 6.53 -12.91
N ARG A 102 -0.69 7.50 -13.83
CA ARG A 102 -0.76 8.94 -13.53
C ARG A 102 -1.90 9.63 -14.26
N ARG A 103 -2.72 8.87 -15.00
CA ARG A 103 -3.85 9.37 -15.80
C ARG A 103 -5.10 8.57 -15.46
N GLY A 104 -6.26 9.24 -15.49
CA GLY A 104 -7.55 8.58 -15.32
C GLY A 104 -7.87 7.63 -16.47
N SER A 105 -8.80 6.70 -16.23
CA SER A 105 -9.19 5.65 -17.19
C SER A 105 -9.70 6.22 -18.52
N ALA A 106 -10.40 7.35 -18.49
CA ALA A 106 -10.99 7.97 -19.69
C ALA A 106 -9.94 8.60 -20.62
N VAL A 107 -8.76 8.97 -20.11
CA VAL A 107 -7.71 9.66 -20.88
C VAL A 107 -6.43 8.83 -21.02
N MET A 108 -6.42 7.62 -20.52
CA MET A 108 -5.27 6.73 -20.60
C MET A 108 -5.17 6.13 -22.01
N PRO A 109 -4.05 6.33 -22.74
CA PRO A 109 -3.84 5.65 -24.01
C PRO A 109 -3.87 4.14 -23.85
N THR A 110 -4.46 3.42 -24.81
CA THR A 110 -4.60 1.97 -24.77
C THR A 110 -3.24 1.25 -24.59
N GLU A 111 -2.23 1.68 -25.31
CA GLU A 111 -0.88 1.09 -25.22
C GLU A 111 -0.27 1.26 -23.83
N MET A 112 -0.47 2.41 -23.21
CA MET A 112 0.00 2.68 -21.85
C MET A 112 -0.75 1.81 -20.83
N ARG A 113 -2.06 1.65 -21.00
CA ARG A 113 -2.88 0.78 -20.15
C ARG A 113 -2.42 -0.67 -20.25
N GLU A 114 -2.15 -1.16 -21.45
CA GLU A 114 -1.63 -2.52 -21.67
C GLU A 114 -0.26 -2.72 -21.06
N SER A 115 0.61 -1.71 -21.15
CA SER A 115 1.94 -1.73 -20.50
C SER A 115 1.83 -1.80 -18.99
N ILE A 116 0.94 -1.01 -18.39
CA ILE A 116 0.68 -1.03 -16.95
C ILE A 116 0.14 -2.40 -16.53
N LEU A 117 -0.77 -2.97 -17.29
CA LEU A 117 -1.33 -4.30 -17.02
C LEU A 117 -0.24 -5.38 -17.01
N ALA A 118 0.66 -5.35 -18.00
CA ALA A 118 1.78 -6.28 -18.07
C ALA A 118 2.74 -6.12 -16.88
N GLU A 119 3.03 -4.87 -16.49
CA GLU A 119 3.86 -4.58 -15.31
C GLU A 119 3.22 -5.11 -14.03
N VAL A 120 1.92 -4.87 -13.83
CA VAL A 120 1.21 -5.38 -12.65
C VAL A 120 1.27 -6.90 -12.59
N ARG A 121 1.06 -7.60 -13.70
CA ARG A 121 1.16 -9.07 -13.75
C ARG A 121 2.56 -9.54 -13.36
N MET A 122 3.60 -8.92 -13.88
CA MET A 122 4.98 -9.27 -13.56
C MET A 122 5.32 -8.99 -12.09
N LEU A 123 4.99 -7.80 -11.59
CA LEU A 123 5.32 -7.41 -10.23
C LEU A 123 4.45 -8.10 -9.19
N SER A 124 3.24 -8.51 -9.54
CA SER A 124 2.41 -9.33 -8.65
C SER A 124 3.05 -10.69 -8.36
N ASP A 125 3.78 -11.24 -9.30
CA ASP A 125 4.52 -12.49 -9.09
C ASP A 125 5.69 -12.28 -8.12
N ILE A 126 6.35 -11.13 -8.16
CA ILE A 126 7.37 -10.76 -7.19
C ILE A 126 6.74 -10.63 -5.78
N ALA A 127 5.64 -9.89 -5.66
CA ALA A 127 4.93 -9.75 -4.39
C ALA A 127 4.47 -11.10 -3.83
N ALA A 128 4.02 -12.02 -4.68
CA ALA A 128 3.61 -13.36 -4.28
C ALA A 128 4.75 -14.16 -3.63
N LYS A 129 5.99 -13.98 -4.09
CA LYS A 129 7.17 -14.60 -3.47
C LYS A 129 7.39 -14.14 -2.04
N TYR A 130 6.95 -12.93 -1.71
CA TYR A 130 6.99 -12.37 -0.36
C TYR A 130 5.71 -12.63 0.43
N GLY A 131 4.77 -13.38 -0.13
CA GLY A 131 3.48 -13.66 0.49
C GLY A 131 2.55 -12.45 0.57
N GLN A 132 2.66 -11.51 -0.38
CA GLN A 132 1.99 -10.22 -0.32
C GLN A 132 0.90 -10.07 -1.37
N THR A 133 -0.12 -9.31 -1.01
CA THR A 133 -1.17 -8.80 -1.88
C THR A 133 -0.83 -7.38 -2.29
N LEU A 134 -1.02 -7.07 -3.58
CA LEU A 134 -0.99 -5.70 -4.08
C LEU A 134 -2.39 -5.10 -3.96
N ALA A 135 -2.48 -3.90 -3.41
CA ALA A 135 -3.72 -3.16 -3.32
C ALA A 135 -3.55 -1.80 -4.00
N PHE A 136 -4.52 -1.45 -4.85
CA PHE A 136 -4.49 -0.18 -5.55
C PHE A 136 -5.31 0.85 -4.80
N GLU A 137 -4.75 2.06 -4.68
CA GLU A 137 -5.48 3.19 -4.14
C GLU A 137 -6.47 3.72 -5.18
N PHE A 138 -7.69 4.00 -4.75
CA PHE A 138 -8.71 4.62 -5.60
C PHE A 138 -8.41 6.12 -5.70
N HIS A 139 -8.14 6.62 -6.90
CA HIS A 139 -7.76 8.02 -7.10
C HIS A 139 -8.15 8.51 -8.49
N GLY A 140 -8.65 9.75 -8.57
CA GLY A 140 -9.20 10.35 -9.80
C GLY A 140 -8.22 10.60 -10.94
N LYS A 141 -6.91 10.42 -10.72
CA LYS A 141 -5.85 10.55 -11.75
C LYS A 141 -5.13 9.23 -11.99
N THR A 142 -5.80 8.10 -11.78
CA THR A 142 -5.25 6.76 -12.00
C THR A 142 -6.27 5.88 -12.72
N LEU A 143 -5.85 4.71 -13.17
CA LEU A 143 -6.76 3.71 -13.75
C LEU A 143 -7.79 3.20 -12.74
N ASN A 144 -7.53 3.35 -11.47
CA ASN A 144 -8.44 2.97 -10.38
C ASN A 144 -9.31 4.16 -9.94
N ASP A 145 -9.90 4.87 -10.90
CA ASP A 145 -10.66 6.11 -10.67
C ASP A 145 -12.18 5.90 -10.63
N THR A 146 -12.67 4.80 -11.17
CA THR A 146 -14.09 4.42 -11.15
C THR A 146 -14.24 2.95 -10.77
N GLY A 147 -15.41 2.57 -10.24
CA GLY A 147 -15.70 1.17 -9.93
C GLY A 147 -15.66 0.27 -11.18
N ALA A 148 -16.19 0.75 -12.31
CA ALA A 148 -16.15 0.03 -13.58
C ALA A 148 -14.73 -0.18 -14.10
N SER A 149 -13.89 0.86 -14.03
CA SER A 149 -12.48 0.79 -14.41
C SER A 149 -11.71 -0.21 -13.53
N SER A 150 -11.93 -0.18 -12.23
CA SER A 150 -11.29 -1.10 -11.27
C SER A 150 -11.66 -2.55 -11.56
N ILE A 151 -12.94 -2.83 -11.77
CA ILE A 151 -13.44 -4.19 -12.07
C ILE A 151 -12.85 -4.70 -13.39
N ALA A 152 -12.87 -3.88 -14.43
CA ALA A 152 -12.31 -4.25 -15.72
C ALA A 152 -10.82 -4.55 -15.63
N PHE A 153 -10.05 -3.71 -14.95
CA PHE A 153 -8.62 -3.91 -14.78
C PHE A 153 -8.30 -5.19 -13.99
N LEU A 154 -8.96 -5.41 -12.86
CA LEU A 154 -8.77 -6.60 -12.05
C LEU A 154 -9.12 -7.88 -12.81
N SER A 155 -10.22 -7.86 -13.57
CA SER A 155 -10.63 -8.99 -14.40
C SER A 155 -9.60 -9.33 -15.47
N GLU A 156 -9.07 -8.33 -16.17
CA GLU A 156 -8.03 -8.53 -17.18
C GLU A 156 -6.69 -8.95 -16.57
N CYS A 157 -6.37 -8.46 -15.38
CA CYS A 157 -5.15 -8.82 -14.66
C CYS A 157 -5.10 -10.31 -14.31
N GLY A 158 -6.19 -10.87 -13.81
CA GLY A 158 -6.33 -12.30 -13.52
C GLY A 158 -5.40 -12.84 -12.45
N LYS A 159 -4.88 -12.00 -11.56
CA LYS A 159 -3.99 -12.40 -10.47
C LYS A 159 -4.74 -12.37 -9.13
N GLU A 160 -4.65 -13.45 -8.36
CA GLU A 160 -5.36 -13.61 -7.09
C GLU A 160 -4.88 -12.64 -6.00
N ASN A 161 -3.61 -12.24 -6.05
CA ASN A 161 -3.00 -11.35 -5.07
C ASN A 161 -3.03 -9.86 -5.49
N VAL A 162 -3.93 -9.50 -6.39
CA VAL A 162 -4.14 -8.11 -6.83
C VAL A 162 -5.55 -7.68 -6.48
N LYS A 163 -5.68 -6.62 -5.69
CA LYS A 163 -6.97 -6.13 -5.18
C LYS A 163 -7.05 -4.61 -5.27
N THR A 164 -8.25 -4.07 -5.20
CA THR A 164 -8.46 -2.64 -5.08
C THR A 164 -8.99 -2.28 -3.70
N TYR A 165 -8.55 -1.15 -3.16
CA TYR A 165 -9.19 -0.55 -2.00
C TYR A 165 -10.44 0.17 -2.44
N TRP A 166 -11.57 -0.27 -1.91
CA TRP A 166 -12.83 0.44 -2.00
C TRP A 166 -12.96 1.33 -0.77
N GLN A 167 -12.82 2.63 -0.95
CA GLN A 167 -13.28 3.57 0.06
C GLN A 167 -14.69 3.99 -0.31
N PRO A 168 -15.71 3.70 0.52
CA PRO A 168 -17.02 4.29 0.32
C PRO A 168 -16.82 5.81 0.36
N LEU A 169 -17.36 6.51 -0.64
CA LEU A 169 -17.44 7.95 -0.63
C LEU A 169 -18.16 8.34 0.66
N SER A 170 -17.44 8.95 1.60
CA SER A 170 -18.08 9.60 2.72
C SER A 170 -18.76 10.84 2.16
N PHE A 171 -20.07 10.77 2.00
CA PHE A 171 -20.87 11.95 1.79
C PHE A 171 -20.92 12.68 3.12
N SER A 172 -20.13 13.74 3.25
CA SER A 172 -20.28 14.75 4.30
C SER A 172 -21.40 15.71 3.92
#